data_c30f607052dfdd2a3ead68c702455b69
#
_entry.id   c30f607052dfdd2a3ead68c702455b69
#
_cell.length_a   1.000
_cell.length_b   1.000
_cell.length_c   1.000
_cell.angle_alpha   90.00
_cell.angle_beta   90.00
_cell.angle_gamma   90.00
#
_symmetry.space_group_name_H-M   'P 1'
#
loop_
_entity.id
_entity.type
_entity.pdbx_description
1 polymer ?
#
loop_
_entity_poly.entity_id
_entity_poly.type
_entity_poly.pdbx_seq_one_letter_code
_entity_poly.pdbx_strand_id
1 'polypeptide(L)'
;MTHNIPVNENLIDMEYAVRGPIPRRAMDLQKKGRKIYACNIGNPQALEQKPISFYRQVIALLEASDNIQREQNLTKFAQDNVELFKESGIDLISGDIIDYSEEFLHNCSTGMGAYTESKGPVFIREAIAHFINLRDKNDITSDPESIFLTDGASDAARRILELLITGPNDGIMIPIPQYPLYSATVRRCGGKQVGYYPDEEKDWALTPDILEEAYQNAKSKGINVKCIVIINPGNPTGAILDKHSINGVVNFVEKYDLSIIADE
;
A
#
# COMPACT_ATOMS: atom_id res chain seq x y z
N MET A 1 24.74 -31.33 -19.78
CA MET A 1 23.43 -31.01 -20.40
C MET A 1 22.82 -29.89 -19.58
N THR A 2 22.78 -28.70 -20.12
CA THR A 2 22.04 -27.58 -19.50
C THR A 2 20.56 -27.84 -19.74
N HIS A 3 19.84 -28.28 -18.71
CA HIS A 3 18.40 -28.36 -18.76
C HIS A 3 17.83 -26.96 -18.87
N ASN A 4 17.28 -26.60 -20.02
CA ASN A 4 16.61 -25.34 -20.21
C ASN A 4 15.19 -25.51 -19.66
N ILE A 5 14.99 -25.09 -18.38
CA ILE A 5 13.67 -25.09 -17.75
C ILE A 5 12.92 -23.87 -18.31
N PRO A 6 11.77 -24.07 -18.99
CA PRO A 6 10.98 -22.94 -19.44
C PRO A 6 10.47 -22.14 -18.25
N VAL A 7 10.62 -20.82 -18.32
CA VAL A 7 10.14 -19.88 -17.31
C VAL A 7 8.98 -19.05 -17.84
N ASN A 8 8.21 -18.43 -16.96
CA ASN A 8 7.06 -17.62 -17.35
C ASN A 8 7.53 -16.36 -18.09
N GLU A 9 7.22 -16.27 -19.38
CA GLU A 9 7.60 -15.14 -20.24
C GLU A 9 7.03 -13.81 -19.75
N ASN A 10 5.85 -13.79 -19.15
CA ASN A 10 5.29 -12.57 -18.58
C ASN A 10 6.16 -11.98 -17.46
N LEU A 11 6.88 -12.83 -16.70
CA LEU A 11 7.82 -12.37 -15.68
C LEU A 11 9.12 -11.86 -16.27
N ILE A 12 9.57 -12.43 -17.40
CA ILE A 12 10.76 -11.94 -18.10
C ILE A 12 10.51 -10.55 -18.69
N ASP A 13 9.34 -10.36 -19.28
CA ASP A 13 8.95 -9.13 -19.96
C ASP A 13 8.40 -8.05 -19.01
N MET A 14 8.26 -8.38 -17.74
CA MET A 14 7.76 -7.43 -16.73
C MET A 14 8.80 -6.35 -16.44
N GLU A 15 8.44 -5.09 -16.66
CA GLU A 15 9.25 -3.94 -16.25
C GLU A 15 8.74 -3.34 -14.95
N TYR A 16 9.65 -3.20 -13.98
CA TYR A 16 9.43 -2.44 -12.76
C TYR A 16 10.36 -1.23 -12.73
N ALA A 17 9.92 -0.13 -13.34
CA ALA A 17 10.76 1.00 -13.73
C ALA A 17 11.53 1.65 -12.56
N VAL A 18 10.98 1.63 -11.33
CA VAL A 18 11.64 2.15 -10.13
C VAL A 18 13.00 1.48 -9.85
N ARG A 19 13.21 0.27 -10.38
CA ARG A 19 14.45 -0.51 -10.24
C ARG A 19 15.06 -0.89 -11.59
N GLY A 20 14.64 -0.20 -12.64
CA GLY A 20 15.02 -0.46 -14.04
C GLY A 20 16.41 0.08 -14.42
N PRO A 21 16.64 0.32 -15.71
CA PRO A 21 17.94 0.75 -16.25
C PRO A 21 18.40 2.13 -15.72
N ILE A 22 17.47 3.06 -15.51
CA ILE A 22 17.79 4.44 -15.08
C ILE A 22 18.41 4.46 -13.68
N PRO A 23 17.80 3.85 -12.63
CA PRO A 23 18.43 3.74 -11.32
C PRO A 23 19.79 3.03 -11.36
N ARG A 24 19.93 1.97 -12.15
CA ARG A 24 21.23 1.27 -12.31
C ARG A 24 22.28 2.22 -12.88
N ARG A 25 21.95 2.99 -13.91
CA ARG A 25 22.85 3.98 -14.50
C ARG A 25 23.23 5.08 -13.51
N ALA A 26 22.25 5.55 -12.71
CA ALA A 26 22.51 6.51 -11.64
C ALA A 26 23.52 5.97 -10.61
N MET A 27 23.35 4.73 -10.16
CA MET A 27 24.32 4.08 -9.26
C MET A 27 25.73 3.98 -9.87
N ASP A 28 25.85 3.65 -11.14
CA ASP A 28 27.14 3.59 -11.84
C ASP A 28 27.81 4.97 -11.94
N LEU A 29 27.05 6.02 -12.17
CA LEU A 29 27.54 7.38 -12.19
C LEU A 29 27.99 7.83 -10.78
N GLN A 30 27.23 7.47 -9.75
CA GLN A 30 27.58 7.75 -8.35
C GLN A 30 28.89 7.08 -7.95
N LYS A 31 29.10 5.81 -8.34
CA LYS A 31 30.38 5.09 -8.13
C LYS A 31 31.56 5.78 -8.83
N LYS A 32 31.32 6.53 -9.91
CA LYS A 32 32.30 7.34 -10.64
C LYS A 32 32.48 8.76 -10.07
N GLY A 33 31.95 9.02 -8.87
CA GLY A 33 32.08 10.31 -8.20
C GLY A 33 31.10 11.41 -8.69
N ARG A 34 30.11 11.07 -9.53
CA ARG A 34 29.09 12.04 -9.96
C ARG A 34 28.04 12.21 -8.85
N LYS A 35 27.66 13.46 -8.59
CA LYS A 35 26.55 13.76 -7.68
C LYS A 35 25.23 13.37 -8.34
N ILE A 36 24.44 12.56 -7.64
CA ILE A 36 23.12 12.10 -8.09
C ILE A 36 22.06 12.58 -7.11
N TYR A 37 20.96 13.07 -7.66
CA TYR A 37 19.74 13.38 -6.90
C TYR A 37 18.71 12.32 -7.23
N ALA A 38 18.40 11.46 -6.24
CA ALA A 38 17.43 10.38 -6.42
C ALA A 38 16.01 10.89 -6.15
N CYS A 39 15.17 10.90 -7.20
CA CYS A 39 13.78 11.33 -7.11
C CYS A 39 12.79 10.21 -7.43
N ASN A 40 13.27 8.95 -7.49
CA ASN A 40 12.49 7.80 -7.93
C ASN A 40 11.78 7.06 -6.77
N ILE A 41 12.21 7.26 -5.51
CA ILE A 41 11.61 6.65 -4.33
C ILE A 41 11.56 7.70 -3.23
N GLY A 42 10.36 7.90 -2.66
CA GLY A 42 10.19 8.68 -1.44
C GLY A 42 10.82 7.94 -0.25
N ASN A 43 11.71 8.61 0.46
CA ASN A 43 12.34 8.04 1.66
C ASN A 43 12.42 9.10 2.76
N PRO A 44 11.32 9.33 3.52
CA PRO A 44 11.28 10.37 4.54
C PRO A 44 12.37 10.22 5.61
N GLN A 45 12.72 8.99 6.00
CA GLN A 45 13.75 8.75 7.00
C GLN A 45 15.17 9.07 6.48
N ALA A 46 15.42 8.95 5.17
CA ALA A 46 16.66 9.44 4.58
C ALA A 46 16.74 10.97 4.53
N LEU A 47 15.61 11.66 4.75
CA LEU A 47 15.50 13.11 4.89
C LEU A 47 15.36 13.53 6.37
N GLU A 48 15.90 12.72 7.28
CA GLU A 48 15.97 12.97 8.73
C GLU A 48 14.60 12.93 9.46
N GLN A 49 13.54 12.44 8.83
CA GLN A 49 12.30 12.19 9.54
C GLN A 49 12.53 11.09 10.59
N LYS A 50 12.24 11.42 11.85
CA LYS A 50 12.34 10.42 12.93
C LYS A 50 11.32 9.30 12.72
N PRO A 51 11.69 8.04 12.99
CA PRO A 51 10.72 6.94 12.99
C PRO A 51 9.63 7.17 14.04
N ILE A 52 8.40 6.78 13.74
CA ILE A 52 7.35 6.70 14.76
C ILE A 52 7.70 5.52 15.65
N SER A 53 8.02 5.79 16.93
CA SER A 53 8.48 4.76 17.87
C SER A 53 7.34 3.92 18.45
N PHE A 54 6.15 4.50 18.63
CA PHE A 54 5.01 3.84 19.27
C PHE A 54 4.77 2.42 18.76
N TYR A 55 4.39 2.25 17.51
CA TYR A 55 4.06 0.92 16.99
C TYR A 55 5.28 -0.02 16.89
N ARG A 56 6.52 0.52 16.80
CA ARG A 56 7.73 -0.31 16.86
C ARG A 56 7.93 -0.92 18.23
N GLN A 57 7.67 -0.15 19.29
CA GLN A 57 7.74 -0.62 20.65
C GLN A 57 6.60 -1.61 20.94
N VAL A 58 5.39 -1.35 20.46
CA VAL A 58 4.29 -2.32 20.52
C VAL A 58 4.69 -3.64 19.85
N ILE A 59 5.17 -3.61 18.60
CA ILE A 59 5.62 -4.82 17.89
C ILE A 59 6.71 -5.56 18.69
N ALA A 60 7.69 -4.84 19.24
CA ALA A 60 8.77 -5.46 20.03
C ALA A 60 8.25 -6.17 21.28
N LEU A 61 7.22 -5.63 21.94
CA LEU A 61 6.59 -6.26 23.09
C LEU A 61 5.70 -7.45 22.67
N LEU A 62 5.04 -7.38 21.52
CA LEU A 62 4.22 -8.48 21.00
C LEU A 62 5.07 -9.67 20.55
N GLU A 63 6.22 -9.41 19.90
CA GLU A 63 7.16 -10.47 19.47
C GLU A 63 7.87 -11.17 20.63
N ALA A 64 8.08 -10.45 21.73
CA ALA A 64 8.73 -10.95 22.93
C ALA A 64 7.92 -10.57 24.18
N SER A 65 6.76 -11.21 24.32
CA SER A 65 5.74 -10.86 25.33
C SER A 65 6.22 -10.92 26.79
N ASP A 66 7.22 -11.74 27.10
CA ASP A 66 7.86 -11.79 28.43
C ASP A 66 8.47 -10.42 28.81
N ASN A 67 8.79 -9.58 27.84
CA ASN A 67 9.30 -8.23 28.09
C ASN A 67 8.23 -7.29 28.67
N ILE A 68 6.95 -7.55 28.49
CA ILE A 68 5.88 -6.73 29.06
C ILE A 68 6.01 -6.68 30.58
N GLN A 69 6.10 -7.83 31.23
CA GLN A 69 6.27 -7.91 32.68
C GLN A 69 7.59 -7.24 33.14
N ARG A 70 8.65 -7.37 32.33
CA ARG A 70 9.93 -6.71 32.63
C ARG A 70 9.79 -5.20 32.57
N GLU A 71 9.13 -4.64 31.56
CA GLU A 71 8.94 -3.19 31.41
C GLU A 71 8.03 -2.64 32.50
N GLN A 72 6.97 -3.38 32.92
CA GLN A 72 6.14 -3.01 34.06
C GLN A 72 6.95 -2.94 35.37
N ASN A 73 7.79 -3.93 35.62
CA ASN A 73 8.67 -3.97 36.80
C ASN A 73 9.67 -2.83 36.78
N LEU A 74 10.24 -2.53 35.59
CA LEU A 74 11.18 -1.44 35.41
C LEU A 74 10.52 -0.06 35.63
N THR A 75 9.30 0.11 35.13
CA THR A 75 8.50 1.33 35.36
C THR A 75 8.24 1.55 36.85
N LYS A 76 7.85 0.48 37.57
CA LYS A 76 7.64 0.53 39.01
C LYS A 76 8.93 0.85 39.78
N PHE A 77 10.05 0.19 39.41
CA PHE A 77 11.35 0.48 39.98
C PHE A 77 11.78 1.92 39.78
N ALA A 78 11.54 2.49 38.61
CA ALA A 78 11.84 3.88 38.29
C ALA A 78 11.02 4.87 39.11
N GLN A 79 9.74 4.57 39.38
CA GLN A 79 8.88 5.37 40.24
C GLN A 79 9.39 5.40 41.68
N ASP A 80 9.88 4.26 42.18
CA ASP A 80 10.41 4.13 43.54
C ASP A 80 11.83 4.72 43.69
N ASN A 81 12.58 4.90 42.60
CA ASN A 81 14.00 5.31 42.57
C ASN A 81 14.27 6.43 41.55
N VAL A 82 13.51 7.52 41.61
CA VAL A 82 13.46 8.56 40.58
C VAL A 82 14.83 9.15 40.25
N GLU A 83 15.64 9.51 41.25
CA GLU A 83 16.93 10.14 41.03
C GLU A 83 17.95 9.21 40.37
N LEU A 84 18.02 7.98 40.85
CA LEU A 84 18.87 6.94 40.27
C LEU A 84 18.49 6.66 38.81
N PHE A 85 17.20 6.66 38.51
CA PHE A 85 16.72 6.39 37.19
C PHE A 85 17.03 7.53 36.21
N LYS A 86 16.88 8.79 36.64
CA LYS A 86 17.28 9.96 35.85
C LYS A 86 18.78 9.94 35.49
N GLU A 87 19.62 9.56 36.42
CA GLU A 87 21.07 9.48 36.21
C GLU A 87 21.48 8.33 35.28
N SER A 88 20.67 7.27 35.19
CA SER A 88 20.96 6.10 34.37
C SER A 88 20.87 6.37 32.87
N GLY A 89 20.11 7.37 32.43
CA GLY A 89 19.84 7.65 31.01
C GLY A 89 19.01 6.56 30.32
N ILE A 90 18.34 5.70 31.08
CA ILE A 90 17.49 4.64 30.52
C ILE A 90 16.13 5.25 30.13
N ASP A 91 15.73 5.05 28.87
CA ASP A 91 14.40 5.39 28.40
C ASP A 91 13.41 4.25 28.73
N LEU A 92 12.30 4.58 29.37
CA LEU A 92 11.22 3.65 29.62
C LEU A 92 10.29 3.54 28.41
N ILE A 93 9.75 2.35 28.21
CA ILE A 93 8.56 2.21 27.36
C ILE A 93 7.38 2.83 28.11
N SER A 94 6.61 3.67 27.43
CA SER A 94 5.47 4.36 28.05
C SER A 94 4.36 3.39 28.42
N GLY A 95 3.60 3.74 29.47
CA GLY A 95 2.53 2.88 30.00
C GLY A 95 1.44 2.58 28.96
N ASP A 96 1.09 3.54 28.12
CA ASP A 96 0.11 3.37 27.04
C ASP A 96 0.53 2.33 25.99
N ILE A 97 1.84 2.19 25.74
CA ILE A 97 2.37 1.15 24.85
C ILE A 97 2.25 -0.23 25.52
N ILE A 98 2.55 -0.31 26.80
CA ILE A 98 2.44 -1.54 27.59
C ILE A 98 0.96 -1.99 27.64
N ASP A 99 0.06 -1.09 28.01
CA ASP A 99 -1.37 -1.35 28.12
C ASP A 99 -1.96 -1.80 26.76
N TYR A 100 -1.59 -1.12 25.68
CA TYR A 100 -2.02 -1.49 24.34
C TYR A 100 -1.49 -2.87 23.91
N SER A 101 -0.27 -3.20 24.28
CA SER A 101 0.33 -4.50 23.96
C SER A 101 -0.35 -5.64 24.74
N GLU A 102 -0.73 -5.40 26.00
CA GLU A 102 -1.49 -6.37 26.81
C GLU A 102 -2.90 -6.57 26.25
N GLU A 103 -3.60 -5.49 25.89
CA GLU A 103 -4.92 -5.57 25.25
C GLU A 103 -4.86 -6.36 23.94
N PHE A 104 -3.84 -6.09 23.12
CA PHE A 104 -3.62 -6.83 21.87
C PHE A 104 -3.48 -8.34 22.13
N LEU A 105 -2.61 -8.73 23.06
CA LEU A 105 -2.38 -10.15 23.39
C LEU A 105 -3.61 -10.80 24.04
N HIS A 106 -4.41 -10.04 24.76
CA HIS A 106 -5.69 -10.53 25.29
C HIS A 106 -6.65 -10.93 24.15
N ASN A 107 -6.73 -10.10 23.10
CA ASN A 107 -7.55 -10.36 21.91
C ASN A 107 -6.92 -11.39 20.95
N CYS A 108 -5.61 -11.61 21.03
CA CYS A 108 -4.87 -12.59 20.25
C CYS A 108 -4.24 -13.64 21.17
N SER A 109 -5.08 -14.44 21.81
CA SER A 109 -4.66 -15.38 22.87
C SER A 109 -3.65 -16.44 22.41
N THR A 110 -3.52 -16.68 21.12
CA THR A 110 -2.53 -17.60 20.53
C THR A 110 -1.15 -16.97 20.34
N GLY A 111 -1.00 -15.67 20.63
CA GLY A 111 0.22 -14.91 20.40
C GLY A 111 0.51 -14.62 18.92
N MET A 112 1.62 -13.95 18.64
CA MET A 112 1.98 -13.50 17.30
C MET A 112 2.52 -14.61 16.38
N GLY A 113 2.91 -15.75 16.92
CA GLY A 113 3.52 -16.84 16.15
C GLY A 113 2.56 -17.90 15.62
N ALA A 114 1.27 -17.80 15.93
CA ALA A 114 0.27 -18.78 15.54
C ALA A 114 -0.47 -18.35 14.25
N TYR A 115 -1.12 -19.34 13.59
CA TYR A 115 -2.03 -19.06 12.50
C TYR A 115 -3.21 -18.22 12.97
N THR A 116 -3.60 -17.25 12.14
CA THR A 116 -4.80 -16.43 12.33
C THR A 116 -5.79 -16.67 11.20
N GLU A 117 -6.93 -15.98 11.22
CA GLU A 117 -7.90 -16.03 10.13
C GLU A 117 -7.31 -15.52 8.82
N SER A 118 -7.76 -16.07 7.69
CA SER A 118 -7.26 -15.71 6.35
C SER A 118 -7.47 -14.22 5.97
N LYS A 119 -8.49 -13.59 6.56
CA LYS A 119 -8.75 -12.15 6.40
C LYS A 119 -7.91 -11.28 7.37
N GLY A 120 -7.28 -11.88 8.35
CA GLY A 120 -6.67 -11.24 9.51
C GLY A 120 -7.56 -11.26 10.75
N PRO A 121 -7.00 -11.05 11.96
CA PRO A 121 -7.74 -11.12 13.22
C PRO A 121 -8.95 -10.20 13.26
N VAL A 122 -10.08 -10.70 13.77
CA VAL A 122 -11.38 -9.98 13.81
C VAL A 122 -11.23 -8.63 14.50
N PHE A 123 -10.64 -8.58 15.68
CA PHE A 123 -10.53 -7.34 16.46
C PHE A 123 -9.75 -6.23 15.73
N ILE A 124 -8.76 -6.59 14.88
CA ILE A 124 -8.04 -5.62 14.03
C ILE A 124 -8.96 -5.12 12.92
N ARG A 125 -9.71 -6.00 12.28
CA ARG A 125 -10.67 -5.63 11.23
C ARG A 125 -11.80 -4.75 11.77
N GLU A 126 -12.29 -5.03 12.99
CA GLU A 126 -13.26 -4.19 13.71
C GLU A 126 -12.70 -2.82 14.02
N ALA A 127 -11.44 -2.73 14.49
CA ALA A 127 -10.77 -1.44 14.73
C ALA A 127 -10.61 -0.62 13.44
N ILE A 128 -10.27 -1.26 12.32
CA ILE A 128 -10.18 -0.61 11.01
C ILE A 128 -11.57 -0.14 10.54
N ALA A 129 -12.59 -0.98 10.66
CA ALA A 129 -13.97 -0.61 10.32
C ALA A 129 -14.44 0.60 11.14
N HIS A 130 -14.14 0.61 12.44
CA HIS A 130 -14.43 1.73 13.31
C HIS A 130 -13.71 3.01 12.87
N PHE A 131 -12.42 2.91 12.54
CA PHE A 131 -11.65 4.04 12.01
C PHE A 131 -12.27 4.60 10.71
N ILE A 132 -12.61 3.73 9.76
CA ILE A 132 -13.25 4.12 8.50
C ILE A 132 -14.57 4.84 8.77
N ASN A 133 -15.41 4.30 9.66
CA ASN A 133 -16.69 4.90 10.02
C ASN A 133 -16.52 6.30 10.63
N LEU A 134 -15.52 6.48 11.51
CA LEU A 134 -15.21 7.80 12.08
C LEU A 134 -14.70 8.79 11.01
N ARG A 135 -13.81 8.33 10.12
CA ARG A 135 -13.29 9.14 9.02
C ARG A 135 -14.43 9.64 8.12
N ASP A 136 -15.34 8.76 7.79
CA ASP A 136 -16.44 9.01 6.86
C ASP A 136 -17.71 9.53 7.58
N LYS A 137 -17.58 9.93 8.86
CA LYS A 137 -18.66 10.52 9.68
C LYS A 137 -19.91 9.63 9.80
N ASN A 138 -19.72 8.32 9.69
CA ASN A 138 -20.78 7.31 9.69
C ASN A 138 -21.81 7.44 8.55
N ASP A 139 -21.49 8.15 7.48
CA ASP A 139 -22.37 8.23 6.30
C ASP A 139 -22.53 6.87 5.61
N ILE A 140 -21.46 6.06 5.66
CA ILE A 140 -21.45 4.66 5.19
C ILE A 140 -20.86 3.79 6.29
N THR A 141 -21.52 2.68 6.62
CA THR A 141 -21.00 1.74 7.62
C THR A 141 -20.06 0.75 6.95
N SER A 142 -18.81 0.72 7.41
CA SER A 142 -17.83 -0.29 7.01
C SER A 142 -18.09 -1.59 7.76
N ASP A 143 -18.13 -2.70 7.01
CA ASP A 143 -18.30 -4.05 7.54
C ASP A 143 -16.92 -4.70 7.76
N PRO A 144 -16.56 -5.12 8.99
CA PRO A 144 -15.31 -5.84 9.25
C PRO A 144 -15.13 -7.09 8.38
N GLU A 145 -16.24 -7.73 7.96
CA GLU A 145 -16.20 -8.91 7.09
C GLU A 145 -15.78 -8.58 5.65
N SER A 146 -15.86 -7.32 5.25
CA SER A 146 -15.37 -6.83 3.96
C SER A 146 -13.91 -6.34 3.99
N ILE A 147 -13.23 -6.48 5.14
CA ILE A 147 -11.83 -6.04 5.32
C ILE A 147 -10.90 -7.25 5.26
N PHE A 148 -9.83 -7.12 4.47
CA PHE A 148 -8.75 -8.09 4.36
C PHE A 148 -7.42 -7.42 4.71
N LEU A 149 -6.67 -8.02 5.63
CA LEU A 149 -5.31 -7.58 5.98
C LEU A 149 -4.31 -8.24 5.03
N THR A 150 -3.35 -7.46 4.57
CA THR A 150 -2.30 -7.91 3.63
C THR A 150 -0.95 -7.30 4.00
N ASP A 151 0.12 -7.81 3.41
CA ASP A 151 1.48 -7.26 3.54
C ASP A 151 1.59 -5.92 2.78
N GLY A 152 0.80 -4.94 3.20
CA GLY A 152 0.68 -3.62 2.60
C GLY A 152 -0.21 -3.58 1.36
N ALA A 153 -0.56 -2.36 0.92
CA ALA A 153 -1.46 -2.10 -0.22
C ALA A 153 -0.97 -2.77 -1.52
N SER A 154 0.34 -2.93 -1.70
CA SER A 154 0.90 -3.59 -2.89
C SER A 154 0.51 -5.05 -3.00
N ASP A 155 0.39 -5.78 -1.90
CA ASP A 155 -0.06 -7.18 -1.91
C ASP A 155 -1.56 -7.24 -2.18
N ALA A 156 -2.36 -6.37 -1.56
CA ALA A 156 -3.79 -6.26 -1.84
C ALA A 156 -4.08 -6.00 -3.32
N ALA A 157 -3.43 -4.97 -3.91
CA ALA A 157 -3.60 -4.63 -5.31
C ALA A 157 -3.23 -5.80 -6.25
N ARG A 158 -2.14 -6.51 -5.96
CA ARG A 158 -1.74 -7.70 -6.74
C ARG A 158 -2.81 -8.79 -6.71
N ARG A 159 -3.35 -9.12 -5.53
CA ARG A 159 -4.37 -10.17 -5.38
C ARG A 159 -5.65 -9.83 -6.13
N ILE A 160 -6.09 -8.57 -6.06
CA ILE A 160 -7.28 -8.12 -6.79
C ILE A 160 -7.05 -8.19 -8.31
N LEU A 161 -5.88 -7.75 -8.79
CA LEU A 161 -5.56 -7.83 -10.21
C LEU A 161 -5.43 -9.28 -10.70
N GLU A 162 -4.84 -10.19 -9.90
CA GLU A 162 -4.80 -11.62 -10.18
C GLU A 162 -6.20 -12.25 -10.25
N LEU A 163 -7.13 -11.78 -9.42
CA LEU A 163 -8.53 -12.21 -9.45
C LEU A 163 -9.26 -11.73 -10.71
N LEU A 164 -9.02 -10.49 -11.14
CA LEU A 164 -9.74 -9.87 -12.25
C LEU A 164 -9.21 -10.27 -13.63
N ILE A 165 -7.92 -10.52 -13.75
CA ILE A 165 -7.26 -10.87 -15.03
C ILE A 165 -7.33 -12.37 -15.21
N THR A 166 -8.26 -12.82 -16.03
CA THR A 166 -8.51 -14.25 -16.30
C THR A 166 -7.98 -14.70 -17.66
N GLY A 167 -7.57 -13.76 -18.51
CA GLY A 167 -7.07 -14.08 -19.86
C GLY A 167 -6.30 -12.91 -20.50
N PRO A 168 -5.64 -13.21 -21.64
CA PRO A 168 -4.72 -12.24 -22.27
C PRO A 168 -5.41 -11.02 -22.90
N ASN A 169 -6.73 -11.04 -23.02
CA ASN A 169 -7.52 -9.92 -23.55
C ASN A 169 -8.19 -9.10 -22.45
N ASP A 170 -8.05 -9.49 -21.16
CA ASP A 170 -8.55 -8.69 -20.07
C ASP A 170 -7.68 -7.46 -19.85
N GLY A 171 -8.33 -6.30 -19.74
CA GLY A 171 -7.68 -5.01 -19.63
C GLY A 171 -7.94 -4.33 -18.29
N ILE A 172 -6.93 -3.65 -17.79
CA ILE A 172 -7.04 -2.79 -16.62
C ILE A 172 -6.69 -1.37 -17.03
N MET A 173 -7.60 -0.43 -16.77
CA MET A 173 -7.33 0.99 -16.99
C MET A 173 -6.45 1.52 -15.86
N ILE A 174 -5.34 2.15 -16.22
CA ILE A 174 -4.37 2.71 -15.26
C ILE A 174 -3.96 4.12 -15.65
N PRO A 175 -3.73 5.02 -14.69
CA PRO A 175 -3.28 6.38 -15.00
C PRO A 175 -1.87 6.37 -15.59
N ILE A 176 -1.56 7.35 -16.42
CA ILE A 176 -0.21 7.59 -16.93
C ILE A 176 0.11 9.08 -16.73
N PRO A 177 1.13 9.42 -15.96
CA PRO A 177 2.07 8.53 -15.24
C PRO A 177 1.45 7.82 -14.03
N GLN A 178 2.12 6.76 -13.55
CA GLN A 178 1.65 5.96 -12.43
C GLN A 178 2.80 5.33 -11.63
N TYR A 179 2.46 4.82 -10.44
CA TYR A 179 3.32 3.92 -9.70
C TYR A 179 3.41 2.56 -10.42
N PRO A 180 4.63 2.06 -10.74
CA PRO A 180 4.81 0.90 -11.63
C PRO A 180 4.24 -0.43 -11.13
N LEU A 181 3.70 -0.49 -9.93
CA LEU A 181 3.06 -1.69 -9.36
C LEU A 181 1.98 -2.24 -10.30
N TYR A 182 1.10 -1.34 -10.79
CA TYR A 182 -0.07 -1.73 -11.58
C TYR A 182 0.32 -2.28 -12.93
N SER A 183 1.14 -1.57 -13.71
CA SER A 183 1.60 -2.02 -15.02
C SER A 183 2.39 -3.34 -14.92
N ALA A 184 3.28 -3.44 -13.94
CA ALA A 184 4.05 -4.65 -13.69
C ALA A 184 3.16 -5.85 -13.34
N THR A 185 2.15 -5.64 -12.47
CA THR A 185 1.23 -6.71 -12.08
C THR A 185 0.33 -7.14 -13.24
N VAL A 186 -0.22 -6.19 -14.00
CA VAL A 186 -1.02 -6.49 -15.21
C VAL A 186 -0.21 -7.32 -16.20
N ARG A 187 1.06 -6.95 -16.44
CA ARG A 187 1.95 -7.74 -17.31
C ARG A 187 2.23 -9.12 -16.75
N ARG A 188 2.52 -9.22 -15.45
CA ARG A 188 2.75 -10.49 -14.75
C ARG A 188 1.57 -11.44 -14.90
N CYS A 189 0.34 -10.95 -14.81
CA CYS A 189 -0.90 -11.72 -14.96
C CYS A 189 -1.24 -12.04 -16.43
N GLY A 190 -0.47 -11.50 -17.39
CA GLY A 190 -0.71 -11.69 -18.83
C GLY A 190 -1.84 -10.83 -19.39
N GLY A 191 -2.37 -9.88 -18.64
CA GLY A 191 -3.41 -8.95 -19.07
C GLY A 191 -2.90 -7.80 -19.93
N LYS A 192 -3.80 -6.88 -20.27
CA LYS A 192 -3.53 -5.69 -21.09
C LYS A 192 -3.61 -4.44 -20.24
N GLN A 193 -2.59 -3.61 -20.34
CA GLN A 193 -2.61 -2.27 -19.79
C GLN A 193 -3.40 -1.34 -20.72
N VAL A 194 -4.37 -0.63 -20.17
CA VAL A 194 -5.15 0.41 -20.84
C VAL A 194 -4.83 1.74 -20.18
N GLY A 195 -3.88 2.50 -20.74
CA GLY A 195 -3.47 3.79 -20.20
C GLY A 195 -4.54 4.86 -20.42
N TYR A 196 -4.83 5.65 -19.39
CA TYR A 196 -5.51 6.93 -19.52
C TYR A 196 -4.61 8.06 -19.03
N TYR A 197 -4.72 9.25 -19.62
CA TYR A 197 -3.76 10.33 -19.46
C TYR A 197 -4.44 11.55 -18.83
N PRO A 198 -4.36 11.74 -17.49
CA PRO A 198 -4.80 12.99 -16.88
C PRO A 198 -4.11 14.20 -17.51
N ASP A 199 -4.83 15.33 -17.58
CA ASP A 199 -4.39 16.54 -18.29
C ASP A 199 -3.36 17.30 -17.44
N GLU A 200 -2.08 17.19 -17.81
CA GLU A 200 -0.97 17.83 -17.10
C GLU A 200 -1.09 19.37 -17.11
N GLU A 201 -1.61 19.96 -18.21
CA GLU A 201 -1.76 21.42 -18.30
C GLU A 201 -2.88 21.96 -17.40
N LYS A 202 -3.74 21.05 -16.91
CA LYS A 202 -4.84 21.34 -15.97
C LYS A 202 -4.63 20.64 -14.61
N ASP A 203 -3.42 20.72 -14.08
CA ASP A 203 -3.07 20.15 -12.78
C ASP A 203 -3.43 18.66 -12.63
N TRP A 204 -3.21 17.89 -13.71
CA TRP A 204 -3.53 16.46 -13.79
C TRP A 204 -5.03 16.15 -13.63
N ALA A 205 -5.87 17.06 -14.13
CA ALA A 205 -7.31 16.85 -14.09
C ALA A 205 -7.74 15.59 -14.86
N LEU A 206 -8.68 14.86 -14.27
CA LEU A 206 -9.28 13.68 -14.88
C LEU A 206 -10.72 13.99 -15.30
N THR A 207 -10.97 13.95 -16.60
CA THR A 207 -12.30 14.21 -17.17
C THR A 207 -12.96 12.95 -17.71
N PRO A 208 -14.31 12.90 -17.80
CA PRO A 208 -15.00 11.77 -18.43
C PRO A 208 -14.55 11.48 -19.86
N ASP A 209 -14.19 12.49 -20.64
CA ASP A 209 -13.75 12.33 -22.03
C ASP A 209 -12.44 11.57 -22.13
N ILE A 210 -11.50 11.81 -21.20
CA ILE A 210 -10.23 11.08 -21.11
C ILE A 210 -10.47 9.59 -20.88
N LEU A 211 -11.40 9.26 -19.97
CA LEU A 211 -11.75 7.88 -19.67
C LEU A 211 -12.47 7.21 -20.84
N GLU A 212 -13.39 7.93 -21.46
CA GLU A 212 -14.14 7.46 -22.62
C GLU A 212 -13.22 7.13 -23.79
N GLU A 213 -12.30 8.02 -24.13
CA GLU A 213 -11.33 7.83 -25.21
C GLU A 213 -10.47 6.58 -24.95
N ALA A 214 -9.92 6.44 -23.76
CA ALA A 214 -9.09 5.28 -23.38
C ALA A 214 -9.87 3.97 -23.48
N TYR A 215 -11.12 3.96 -23.00
CA TYR A 215 -11.98 2.80 -23.04
C TYR A 215 -12.35 2.40 -24.48
N GLN A 216 -12.80 3.35 -25.31
CA GLN A 216 -13.18 3.08 -26.69
C GLN A 216 -11.98 2.61 -27.54
N ASN A 217 -10.80 3.18 -27.30
CA ASN A 217 -9.56 2.72 -27.93
C ASN A 217 -9.24 1.26 -27.54
N ALA A 218 -9.40 0.91 -26.27
CA ALA A 218 -9.22 -0.47 -25.81
C ALA A 218 -10.22 -1.42 -26.44
N LYS A 219 -11.50 -1.04 -26.44
CA LYS A 219 -12.58 -1.82 -27.03
C LYS A 219 -12.40 -2.08 -28.52
N SER A 220 -11.94 -1.08 -29.27
CA SER A 220 -11.65 -1.20 -30.71
C SER A 220 -10.55 -2.21 -31.00
N LYS A 221 -9.65 -2.48 -30.04
CA LYS A 221 -8.58 -3.48 -30.09
C LYS A 221 -8.98 -4.86 -29.54
N GLY A 222 -10.26 -5.06 -29.22
CA GLY A 222 -10.77 -6.30 -28.67
C GLY A 222 -10.34 -6.56 -27.21
N ILE A 223 -9.97 -5.51 -26.47
CA ILE A 223 -9.62 -5.60 -25.06
C ILE A 223 -10.89 -5.54 -24.23
N ASN A 224 -11.06 -6.51 -23.33
CA ASN A 224 -12.15 -6.58 -22.36
C ASN A 224 -11.76 -5.86 -21.08
N VAL A 225 -12.15 -4.60 -20.94
CA VAL A 225 -11.83 -3.79 -19.77
C VAL A 225 -12.65 -4.28 -18.57
N LYS A 226 -11.97 -4.59 -17.46
CA LYS A 226 -12.56 -5.13 -16.22
C LYS A 226 -12.62 -4.11 -15.09
N CYS A 227 -11.63 -3.24 -15.04
CA CYS A 227 -11.41 -2.41 -13.88
C CYS A 227 -10.67 -1.13 -14.27
N ILE A 228 -10.91 -0.07 -13.48
CA ILE A 228 -10.10 1.14 -13.47
C ILE A 228 -9.38 1.29 -12.15
N VAL A 229 -8.10 1.64 -12.20
CA VAL A 229 -7.29 1.99 -11.03
C VAL A 229 -7.28 3.51 -10.89
N ILE A 230 -7.66 4.01 -9.74
CA ILE A 230 -7.58 5.43 -9.34
C ILE A 230 -6.57 5.53 -8.21
N ILE A 231 -5.53 6.36 -8.38
CA ILE A 231 -4.51 6.64 -7.36
C ILE A 231 -4.72 8.07 -6.88
N ASN A 232 -5.18 8.24 -5.65
CA ASN A 232 -5.55 9.55 -5.12
C ASN A 232 -5.14 9.72 -3.64
N PRO A 233 -4.15 10.57 -3.32
CA PRO A 233 -3.39 11.46 -4.22
C PRO A 233 -2.55 10.73 -5.26
N GLY A 234 -2.39 11.33 -6.44
CA GLY A 234 -1.67 10.75 -7.57
C GLY A 234 -0.19 10.45 -7.27
N ASN A 235 0.29 9.28 -7.62
CA ASN A 235 1.71 8.93 -7.58
C ASN A 235 2.21 8.67 -9.01
N PRO A 236 3.11 9.50 -9.57
CA PRO A 236 4.02 10.44 -8.89
C PRO A 236 3.57 11.90 -8.86
N THR A 237 2.39 12.26 -9.38
CA THR A 237 1.99 13.65 -9.64
C THR A 237 1.71 14.47 -8.38
N GLY A 238 1.23 13.82 -7.30
CA GLY A 238 0.76 14.47 -6.09
C GLY A 238 -0.60 15.17 -6.25
N ALA A 239 -1.23 15.05 -7.43
CA ALA A 239 -2.54 15.66 -7.70
C ALA A 239 -3.64 15.01 -6.87
N ILE A 240 -4.62 15.81 -6.47
CA ILE A 240 -5.81 15.37 -5.75
C ILE A 240 -7.02 15.57 -6.65
N LEU A 241 -7.78 14.51 -6.86
CA LEU A 241 -9.00 14.58 -7.64
C LEU A 241 -10.07 15.38 -6.89
N ASP A 242 -10.68 16.32 -7.57
CA ASP A 242 -11.83 17.05 -7.06
C ASP A 242 -13.12 16.21 -7.12
N LYS A 243 -14.17 16.70 -6.47
CA LYS A 243 -15.48 16.02 -6.44
C LYS A 243 -16.08 15.82 -7.84
N HIS A 244 -15.81 16.74 -8.77
CA HIS A 244 -16.31 16.64 -10.14
C HIS A 244 -15.65 15.47 -10.87
N SER A 245 -14.33 15.36 -10.77
CA SER A 245 -13.57 14.24 -11.34
C SER A 245 -13.97 12.90 -10.74
N ILE A 246 -14.15 12.84 -9.41
CA ILE A 246 -14.61 11.62 -8.73
C ILE A 246 -15.99 11.18 -9.22
N ASN A 247 -16.95 12.12 -9.30
CA ASN A 247 -18.27 11.83 -9.85
C ASN A 247 -18.21 11.38 -11.31
N GLY A 248 -17.31 11.97 -12.09
CA GLY A 248 -17.05 11.55 -13.48
C GLY A 248 -16.59 10.10 -13.58
N VAL A 249 -15.68 9.68 -12.70
CA VAL A 249 -15.22 8.28 -12.60
C VAL A 249 -16.38 7.35 -12.22
N VAL A 250 -17.18 7.71 -11.20
CA VAL A 250 -18.32 6.89 -10.76
C VAL A 250 -19.32 6.69 -11.89
N ASN A 251 -19.75 7.76 -12.55
CA ASN A 251 -20.68 7.67 -13.68
C ASN A 251 -20.11 6.84 -14.84
N PHE A 252 -18.80 6.95 -15.09
CA PHE A 252 -18.13 6.17 -16.13
C PHE A 252 -18.14 4.67 -15.82
N VAL A 253 -17.80 4.28 -14.59
CA VAL A 253 -17.78 2.85 -14.21
C VAL A 253 -19.17 2.25 -14.16
N GLU A 254 -20.19 3.00 -13.71
CA GLU A 254 -21.58 2.57 -13.77
C GLU A 254 -22.05 2.35 -15.22
N LYS A 255 -21.69 3.25 -16.13
CA LYS A 255 -22.03 3.14 -17.56
C LYS A 255 -21.49 1.86 -18.21
N TYR A 256 -20.33 1.41 -17.80
CA TYR A 256 -19.60 0.29 -18.44
C TYR A 256 -19.50 -0.96 -17.56
N ASP A 257 -20.14 -0.98 -16.40
CA ASP A 257 -20.13 -2.07 -15.42
C ASP A 257 -18.68 -2.50 -15.06
N LEU A 258 -17.87 -1.50 -14.67
CA LEU A 258 -16.47 -1.71 -14.31
C LEU A 258 -16.27 -1.68 -12.79
N SER A 259 -15.28 -2.41 -12.32
CA SER A 259 -14.82 -2.28 -10.93
C SER A 259 -13.85 -1.10 -10.77
N ILE A 260 -13.76 -0.54 -9.55
CA ILE A 260 -12.76 0.48 -9.19
C ILE A 260 -11.79 -0.14 -8.19
N ILE A 261 -10.48 0.06 -8.43
CA ILE A 261 -9.45 -0.05 -7.41
C ILE A 261 -9.08 1.37 -7.00
N ALA A 262 -9.47 1.79 -5.80
CA ALA A 262 -9.07 3.06 -5.22
C ALA A 262 -7.82 2.84 -4.35
N ASP A 263 -6.72 3.43 -4.76
CA ASP A 263 -5.44 3.44 -4.04
C ASP A 263 -5.32 4.80 -3.35
N GLU A 264 -5.51 4.78 -2.01
CA GLU A 264 -5.61 5.97 -1.15
C GLU A 264 -4.48 6.07 -0.12
#